data_d74f186354a50ce4ea83db35809d250f
#
_entry.id   d74f186354a50ce4ea83db35809d250f
#
_cell.length_a   1.000
_cell.length_b   1.000
_cell.length_c   1.000
_cell.angle_alpha   90.00
_cell.angle_beta   90.00
_cell.angle_gamma   90.00
#
_symmetry.space_group_name_H-M   'P 1'
#
loop_
_entity.id
_entity.type
_entity.pdbx_description
1 polymer ?
#
loop_
_entity_poly.entity_id
_entity_poly.type
_entity_poly.pdbx_seq_one_letter_code
_entity_poly.pdbx_strand_id
1 'polypeptide(L)'
;MGLDEKSVAIVGAGVSGLAACKHLLERGCRPVVFDAGDAVGGVWPNAMEGTRLQAPRHMYRYSDFPWPDSVTEMFPNQRQVADYLHAYARRFGVLDCVRLGHRVTSMEYVGVAEEEVVAWEEWAGCGQAFGSSDREWRLTVADDEGHIEVHMVDFVILCTGRFSNYPNIPNFPPGRGPEAFDGKVIHSMDYSKMGSEKAKEMIKDKCVTVVGYGNSALDIANECAKVNGMEKPCTMVVRTKQWIIPNFYAWGINISNFYLTRFAELLIHKPGEGFLSILATVLTPLRLMISKFAESYYSIPMKKHDMVPDHSFFEGMVGCILSTTPKDHYNNLEEGIIVIRKSKTFGFCKEGVLVEGESTLVKSDIVIFGTGFNGDQNIKDMFMSKYFHTIIVGSTSTTAQLYRSSLY
;
A
#
# COMPACT_ATOMS: atom_id res chain seq x y z
N MET A 1 18.56 13.08 31.11
CA MET A 1 17.68 13.83 30.20
C MET A 1 16.32 13.15 30.22
N GLY A 2 15.27 13.87 30.57
CA GLY A 2 13.91 13.34 30.51
C GLY A 2 13.46 13.13 29.06
N LEU A 3 12.43 12.30 28.83
CA LEU A 3 11.84 12.12 27.50
C LEU A 3 11.22 13.42 26.96
N ASP A 4 10.81 14.31 27.82
CA ASP A 4 10.21 15.62 27.58
C ASP A 4 11.15 16.64 26.88
N GLU A 5 12.46 16.38 26.92
CA GLU A 5 13.47 17.20 26.23
C GLU A 5 13.80 16.70 24.83
N LYS A 6 13.32 15.49 24.45
CA LYS A 6 13.69 14.86 23.19
C LYS A 6 12.85 15.34 21.99
N SER A 7 13.56 15.73 20.94
CA SER A 7 12.98 16.09 19.65
C SER A 7 12.86 14.87 18.75
N VAL A 8 11.69 14.66 18.17
CA VAL A 8 11.43 13.48 17.31
C VAL A 8 10.80 13.94 15.99
N ALA A 9 11.42 13.59 14.89
CA ALA A 9 10.83 13.76 13.57
C ALA A 9 10.06 12.51 13.15
N ILE A 10 8.85 12.69 12.65
CA ILE A 10 8.02 11.64 12.07
C ILE A 10 7.86 11.96 10.60
N VAL A 11 8.20 11.01 9.72
CA VAL A 11 8.09 11.17 8.27
C VAL A 11 6.84 10.47 7.78
N GLY A 12 5.80 11.24 7.49
CA GLY A 12 4.49 10.79 7.02
C GLY A 12 3.37 10.96 8.06
N ALA A 13 2.28 11.63 7.68
CA ALA A 13 1.07 11.87 8.48
C ALA A 13 -0.06 10.88 8.15
N GLY A 14 0.29 9.65 7.76
CA GLY A 14 -0.66 8.55 7.60
C GLY A 14 -1.02 7.88 8.94
N VAL A 15 -1.73 6.75 8.87
CA VAL A 15 -2.20 5.97 10.04
C VAL A 15 -1.10 5.76 11.08
N SER A 16 0.10 5.33 10.66
CA SER A 16 1.21 5.05 11.57
C SER A 16 1.80 6.32 12.20
N GLY A 17 1.98 7.39 11.39
CA GLY A 17 2.56 8.64 11.86
C GLY A 17 1.66 9.38 12.85
N LEU A 18 0.34 9.37 12.61
CA LEU A 18 -0.63 9.95 13.55
C LEU A 18 -0.60 9.22 14.90
N ALA A 19 -0.55 7.88 14.88
CA ALA A 19 -0.44 7.09 16.11
C ALA A 19 0.90 7.34 16.84
N ALA A 20 2.01 7.35 16.10
CA ALA A 20 3.33 7.61 16.66
C ALA A 20 3.39 9.00 17.34
N CYS A 21 2.91 10.03 16.65
CA CYS A 21 2.87 11.38 17.19
C CYS A 21 2.04 11.47 18.49
N LYS A 22 0.82 10.91 18.47
CA LYS A 22 -0.03 10.86 19.67
C LYS A 22 0.69 10.22 20.86
N HIS A 23 1.32 9.08 20.67
CA HIS A 23 2.01 8.39 21.76
C HIS A 23 3.28 9.08 22.24
N LEU A 24 3.95 9.84 21.39
CA LEU A 24 5.07 10.70 21.80
C LEU A 24 4.59 11.90 22.63
N LEU A 25 3.49 12.56 22.21
CA LEU A 25 2.87 13.64 22.98
C LEU A 25 2.46 13.19 24.37
N GLU A 26 1.87 12.00 24.51
CA GLU A 26 1.49 11.41 25.79
C GLU A 26 2.69 11.15 26.73
N ARG A 27 3.89 11.03 26.17
CA ARG A 27 5.15 10.86 26.93
C ARG A 27 5.93 12.15 27.15
N GLY A 28 5.37 13.28 26.73
CA GLY A 28 5.99 14.59 26.90
C GLY A 28 7.09 14.90 25.87
N CYS A 29 7.31 14.04 24.85
CA CYS A 29 8.24 14.35 23.78
C CYS A 29 7.75 15.52 22.93
N ARG A 30 8.66 16.09 22.12
CA ARG A 30 8.36 17.16 21.16
C ARG A 30 8.41 16.63 19.73
N PRO A 31 7.33 15.97 19.25
CA PRO A 31 7.30 15.45 17.88
C PRO A 31 7.02 16.56 16.87
N VAL A 32 7.61 16.43 15.69
CA VAL A 32 7.22 17.13 14.47
C VAL A 32 6.94 16.10 13.37
N VAL A 33 5.82 16.25 12.68
CA VAL A 33 5.41 15.34 11.60
C VAL A 33 5.54 16.06 10.27
N PHE A 34 6.35 15.56 9.37
CA PHE A 34 6.49 16.08 8.00
C PHE A 34 5.70 15.19 7.04
N ASP A 35 4.83 15.78 6.24
CA ASP A 35 4.13 15.08 5.16
C ASP A 35 4.18 15.89 3.88
N ALA A 36 4.49 15.23 2.78
CA ALA A 36 4.56 15.85 1.46
C ALA A 36 3.18 16.09 0.83
N GLY A 37 2.11 15.62 1.46
CA GLY A 37 0.73 15.83 1.01
C GLY A 37 0.12 17.10 1.60
N ASP A 38 -1.06 17.42 1.12
CA ASP A 38 -1.87 18.59 1.52
C ASP A 38 -2.86 18.30 2.65
N ALA A 39 -2.96 17.02 3.09
CA ALA A 39 -3.87 16.59 4.13
C ALA A 39 -3.29 15.42 4.94
N VAL A 40 -3.70 15.32 6.22
CA VAL A 40 -3.41 14.15 7.05
C VAL A 40 -4.26 12.95 6.62
N GLY A 41 -3.73 11.75 6.80
CA GLY A 41 -4.44 10.51 6.49
C GLY A 41 -3.73 9.63 5.44
N GLY A 42 -2.56 10.05 4.95
CA GLY A 42 -1.72 9.30 4.01
C GLY A 42 -2.41 9.11 2.66
N VAL A 43 -2.63 7.86 2.26
CA VAL A 43 -3.26 7.55 0.95
C VAL A 43 -4.75 7.89 0.87
N TRP A 44 -5.46 8.01 2.00
CA TRP A 44 -6.91 8.09 2.04
C TRP A 44 -7.51 9.38 1.50
N PRO A 45 -6.97 10.59 1.76
CA PRO A 45 -7.50 11.82 1.19
C PRO A 45 -7.51 11.82 -0.34
N ASN A 46 -6.50 11.18 -0.96
CA ASN A 46 -6.29 11.14 -2.39
C ASN A 46 -6.69 9.81 -3.05
N ALA A 47 -7.35 8.91 -2.33
CA ALA A 47 -7.86 7.68 -2.91
C ALA A 47 -9.10 7.93 -3.77
N MET A 48 -9.36 7.05 -4.75
CA MET A 48 -10.53 7.16 -5.62
C MET A 48 -11.84 7.07 -4.82
N GLU A 49 -12.88 7.74 -5.29
CA GLU A 49 -14.21 7.78 -4.64
C GLU A 49 -14.80 6.38 -4.39
N GLY A 50 -14.52 5.44 -5.29
CA GLY A 50 -14.97 4.04 -5.16
C GLY A 50 -14.18 3.20 -4.17
N THR A 51 -13.00 3.66 -3.76
CA THR A 51 -12.11 2.89 -2.88
C THR A 51 -12.69 2.74 -1.47
N ARG A 52 -12.63 1.53 -0.96
CA ARG A 52 -13.12 1.15 0.36
C ARG A 52 -12.03 0.47 1.19
N LEU A 53 -12.22 0.45 2.51
CA LEU A 53 -11.42 -0.41 3.38
C LEU A 53 -11.52 -1.86 2.91
N GLN A 54 -10.39 -2.55 2.96
CA GLN A 54 -10.30 -3.98 2.66
C GLN A 54 -10.48 -4.86 3.91
N ALA A 55 -10.23 -4.28 5.08
CA ALA A 55 -10.52 -4.90 6.36
C ALA A 55 -11.84 -4.38 6.95
N PRO A 56 -12.60 -5.20 7.69
CA PRO A 56 -13.78 -4.74 8.39
C PRO A 56 -13.47 -3.56 9.32
N ARG A 57 -14.35 -2.56 9.40
CA ARG A 57 -14.12 -1.34 10.18
C ARG A 57 -13.74 -1.57 11.65
N HIS A 58 -14.28 -2.61 12.28
CA HIS A 58 -13.98 -2.93 13.68
C HIS A 58 -12.55 -3.43 13.89
N MET A 59 -11.87 -3.89 12.83
CA MET A 59 -10.46 -4.27 12.82
C MET A 59 -9.53 -3.13 12.37
N TYR A 60 -10.08 -2.15 11.67
CA TYR A 60 -9.35 -0.96 11.22
C TYR A 60 -9.78 0.24 12.09
N ARG A 61 -9.34 0.27 13.31
CA ARG A 61 -9.55 1.38 14.24
C ARG A 61 -8.41 1.44 15.26
N TYR A 62 -8.16 2.61 15.78
CA TYR A 62 -7.31 2.73 16.95
C TYR A 62 -8.03 2.19 18.18
N SER A 63 -7.28 1.62 19.13
CA SER A 63 -7.85 1.01 20.33
C SER A 63 -8.57 2.00 21.23
N ASP A 64 -8.16 3.26 21.18
CA ASP A 64 -8.59 4.38 21.99
C ASP A 64 -9.48 5.40 21.24
N PHE A 65 -9.83 5.10 19.99
CA PHE A 65 -10.66 5.97 19.16
C PHE A 65 -11.64 5.15 18.32
N PRO A 66 -12.91 5.03 18.75
CA PRO A 66 -13.91 4.27 17.99
C PRO A 66 -14.35 5.02 16.72
N TRP A 67 -14.89 4.30 15.77
CA TRP A 67 -15.59 4.90 14.64
C TRP A 67 -16.81 5.70 15.12
N PRO A 68 -17.16 6.82 14.45
CA PRO A 68 -18.43 7.51 14.69
C PRO A 68 -19.63 6.59 14.44
N ASP A 69 -20.68 6.73 15.24
CA ASP A 69 -21.90 5.92 15.11
C ASP A 69 -22.59 6.10 13.74
N SER A 70 -22.35 7.24 13.08
CA SER A 70 -22.83 7.49 11.71
C SER A 70 -22.20 6.58 10.64
N VAL A 71 -21.04 5.98 10.91
CA VAL A 71 -20.39 5.04 10.00
C VAL A 71 -20.85 3.63 10.32
N THR A 72 -21.83 3.13 9.57
CA THR A 72 -22.44 1.82 9.78
C THR A 72 -21.91 0.74 8.85
N GLU A 73 -21.29 1.11 7.74
CA GLU A 73 -20.75 0.20 6.74
C GLU A 73 -19.64 -0.69 7.32
N MET A 74 -19.64 -1.96 6.89
CA MET A 74 -18.57 -2.89 7.25
C MET A 74 -17.23 -2.46 6.63
N PHE A 75 -17.26 -1.92 5.42
CA PHE A 75 -16.12 -1.44 4.66
C PHE A 75 -16.33 0.06 4.34
N PRO A 76 -15.97 0.96 5.24
CA PRO A 76 -16.07 2.40 5.01
C PRO A 76 -15.36 2.83 3.72
N ASN A 77 -15.90 3.85 3.07
CA ASN A 77 -15.29 4.42 1.88
C ASN A 77 -14.09 5.33 2.23
N GLN A 78 -13.34 5.74 1.22
CA GLN A 78 -12.14 6.54 1.36
C GLN A 78 -12.37 7.83 2.19
N ARG A 79 -13.49 8.52 1.97
CA ARG A 79 -13.82 9.77 2.67
C ARG A 79 -14.08 9.53 4.16
N GLN A 80 -14.86 8.49 4.48
CA GLN A 80 -15.11 8.11 5.87
C GLN A 80 -13.81 7.76 6.60
N VAL A 81 -12.85 7.11 5.93
CA VAL A 81 -11.54 6.80 6.52
C VAL A 81 -10.69 8.06 6.71
N ALA A 82 -10.65 8.94 5.70
CA ALA A 82 -9.93 10.21 5.80
C ALA A 82 -10.49 11.07 6.95
N ASP A 83 -11.82 11.19 7.05
CA ASP A 83 -12.50 11.93 8.11
C ASP A 83 -12.20 11.33 9.50
N TYR A 84 -12.18 10.00 9.62
CA TYR A 84 -11.83 9.30 10.85
C TYR A 84 -10.39 9.61 11.29
N LEU A 85 -9.43 9.55 10.38
CA LEU A 85 -8.02 9.84 10.67
C LEU A 85 -7.82 11.32 11.03
N HIS A 86 -8.47 12.22 10.33
CA HIS A 86 -8.45 13.64 10.65
C HIS A 86 -9.07 13.94 12.04
N ALA A 87 -10.20 13.29 12.36
CA ALA A 87 -10.84 13.41 13.66
C ALA A 87 -9.94 12.87 14.79
N TYR A 88 -9.23 11.75 14.53
CA TYR A 88 -8.22 11.24 15.47
C TYR A 88 -7.11 12.26 15.70
N ALA A 89 -6.51 12.78 14.65
CA ALA A 89 -5.44 13.75 14.75
C ALA A 89 -5.86 15.01 15.53
N ARG A 90 -7.08 15.49 15.29
CA ARG A 90 -7.66 16.63 16.02
C ARG A 90 -7.90 16.30 17.49
N ARG A 91 -8.48 15.14 17.79
CA ARG A 91 -8.84 14.73 19.16
C ARG A 91 -7.64 14.67 20.10
N PHE A 92 -6.48 14.26 19.56
CA PHE A 92 -5.26 14.04 20.35
C PHE A 92 -4.20 15.14 20.18
N GLY A 93 -4.56 16.30 19.60
CA GLY A 93 -3.63 17.42 19.42
C GLY A 93 -2.49 17.17 18.43
N VAL A 94 -2.61 16.14 17.60
CA VAL A 94 -1.57 15.77 16.64
C VAL A 94 -1.47 16.80 15.51
N LEU A 95 -2.59 17.45 15.13
CA LEU A 95 -2.60 18.43 14.03
C LEU A 95 -1.62 19.59 14.26
N ASP A 96 -1.41 20.00 15.52
CA ASP A 96 -0.51 21.09 15.88
C ASP A 96 0.97 20.73 15.64
N CYS A 97 1.28 19.43 15.50
CA CYS A 97 2.62 18.92 15.23
C CYS A 97 2.86 18.66 13.75
N VAL A 98 1.83 18.74 12.88
CA VAL A 98 1.93 18.34 11.47
C VAL A 98 2.28 19.52 10.58
N ARG A 99 3.30 19.33 9.74
CA ARG A 99 3.69 20.22 8.63
C ARG A 99 3.33 19.53 7.31
N LEU A 100 2.25 19.96 6.70
CA LEU A 100 1.81 19.52 5.37
C LEU A 100 2.60 20.28 4.28
N GLY A 101 2.69 19.70 3.07
CA GLY A 101 3.48 20.25 1.98
C GLY A 101 5.00 20.22 2.24
N HIS A 102 5.46 19.46 3.24
CA HIS A 102 6.85 19.41 3.65
C HIS A 102 7.42 18.00 3.40
N ARG A 103 8.26 17.90 2.40
CA ARG A 103 8.90 16.65 1.98
C ARG A 103 10.28 16.51 2.60
N VAL A 104 10.52 15.45 3.37
CA VAL A 104 11.87 15.06 3.77
C VAL A 104 12.60 14.53 2.54
N THR A 105 13.64 15.23 2.11
CA THR A 105 14.43 14.93 0.91
C THR A 105 15.71 14.17 1.23
N SER A 106 16.30 14.41 2.41
CA SER A 106 17.45 13.63 2.86
C SER A 106 17.53 13.52 4.38
N MET A 107 18.15 12.43 4.84
CA MET A 107 18.42 12.16 6.25
C MET A 107 19.86 11.67 6.40
N GLU A 108 20.54 12.19 7.39
CA GLU A 108 21.91 11.84 7.74
C GLU A 108 22.04 11.72 9.25
N TYR A 109 22.70 10.66 9.72
CA TYR A 109 23.07 10.51 11.13
C TYR A 109 24.44 11.14 11.33
N VAL A 110 24.49 12.27 12.02
CA VAL A 110 25.71 13.05 12.22
C VAL A 110 26.35 12.78 13.56
N GLY A 111 27.67 13.04 13.66
CA GLY A 111 28.45 12.76 14.85
C GLY A 111 29.08 11.36 14.90
N VAL A 112 28.96 10.57 13.83
CA VAL A 112 29.56 9.25 13.67
C VAL A 112 30.19 9.14 12.29
N ALA A 113 31.41 8.60 12.21
CA ALA A 113 32.02 8.30 10.93
C ALA A 113 31.29 7.14 10.22
N GLU A 114 31.19 7.17 8.88
CA GLU A 114 30.49 6.13 8.12
C GLU A 114 31.12 4.75 8.33
N GLU A 115 32.44 4.70 8.49
CA GLU A 115 33.19 3.47 8.80
C GLU A 115 32.78 2.87 10.15
N GLU A 116 32.47 3.70 11.15
CA GLU A 116 31.96 3.26 12.45
C GLU A 116 30.53 2.73 12.32
N VAL A 117 29.69 3.39 11.53
CA VAL A 117 28.30 2.95 11.27
C VAL A 117 28.31 1.60 10.55
N VAL A 118 29.18 1.41 9.56
CA VAL A 118 29.33 0.15 8.82
C VAL A 118 29.84 -0.99 9.70
N ALA A 119 30.66 -0.67 10.72
CA ALA A 119 31.17 -1.64 11.68
C ALA A 119 30.14 -2.13 12.71
N TRP A 120 28.95 -1.55 12.75
CA TRP A 120 27.83 -2.08 13.53
C TRP A 120 27.36 -3.39 12.89
N GLU A 121 27.83 -4.52 13.38
CA GLU A 121 27.59 -5.85 12.80
C GLU A 121 26.11 -6.20 12.74
N GLU A 122 25.35 -5.76 13.74
CA GLU A 122 23.90 -5.88 13.78
C GLU A 122 23.31 -4.67 14.47
N TRP A 123 22.21 -4.14 13.92
CA TRP A 123 21.39 -3.17 14.64
C TRP A 123 20.63 -3.87 15.77
N ALA A 124 21.36 -4.34 16.76
CA ALA A 124 20.78 -5.02 17.92
C ALA A 124 20.10 -4.04 18.89
N GLY A 125 20.31 -2.74 18.68
CA GLY A 125 19.93 -1.70 19.63
C GLY A 125 20.66 -1.86 20.96
N CYS A 126 21.43 -0.88 21.36
CA CYS A 126 22.09 -0.88 22.68
C CYS A 126 21.10 -0.60 23.85
N GLY A 127 19.81 -0.59 23.58
CA GLY A 127 18.78 -0.16 24.54
C GLY A 127 18.70 1.36 24.76
N GLN A 128 19.56 2.12 24.10
CA GLN A 128 19.58 3.59 24.16
C GLN A 128 18.92 4.15 22.89
N ALA A 129 17.61 4.36 22.94
CA ALA A 129 16.82 4.80 21.79
C ALA A 129 17.28 6.16 21.20
N PHE A 130 17.97 6.98 22.00
CA PHE A 130 18.34 8.35 21.64
C PHE A 130 19.86 8.59 21.56
N GLY A 131 20.66 7.55 21.48
CA GLY A 131 22.11 7.67 21.32
C GLY A 131 22.85 8.42 22.42
N SER A 132 24.06 8.90 22.11
CA SER A 132 24.82 9.82 22.96
C SER A 132 24.42 11.27 22.67
N SER A 133 24.75 12.21 23.59
CA SER A 133 24.43 13.62 23.48
C SER A 133 25.01 14.34 22.25
N ASP A 134 25.99 13.72 21.58
CA ASP A 134 26.73 14.32 20.48
C ASP A 134 26.33 13.76 19.11
N ARG A 135 25.26 12.96 19.07
CA ARG A 135 24.78 12.28 17.84
C ARG A 135 23.34 12.64 17.60
N GLU A 136 23.06 13.14 16.41
CA GLU A 136 21.75 13.63 16.00
C GLU A 136 21.42 13.25 14.56
N TRP A 137 20.14 13.23 14.24
CA TRP A 137 19.68 13.14 12.87
C TRP A 137 19.53 14.53 12.27
N ARG A 138 20.17 14.73 11.12
CA ARG A 138 19.99 15.91 10.28
C ARG A 138 19.03 15.59 9.15
N LEU A 139 17.88 16.24 9.13
CA LEU A 139 16.87 16.11 8.09
C LEU A 139 16.90 17.36 7.20
N THR A 140 16.91 17.16 5.89
CA THR A 140 16.66 18.21 4.91
C THR A 140 15.21 18.09 4.46
N VAL A 141 14.46 19.16 4.61
CA VAL A 141 13.03 19.22 4.30
C VAL A 141 12.81 20.31 3.25
N ALA A 142 12.11 19.99 2.17
CA ALA A 142 11.69 20.95 1.15
C ALA A 142 10.17 21.17 1.26
N ASP A 143 9.74 22.44 1.23
CA ASP A 143 8.33 22.77 1.09
C ASP A 143 7.86 22.75 -0.38
N ASP A 144 6.55 22.97 -0.61
CA ASP A 144 5.96 23.01 -1.95
C ASP A 144 6.42 24.19 -2.81
N GLU A 145 6.99 25.23 -2.19
CA GLU A 145 7.57 26.40 -2.87
C GLU A 145 9.06 26.19 -3.23
N GLY A 146 9.64 25.09 -2.74
CA GLY A 146 11.05 24.72 -2.95
C GLY A 146 12.02 25.31 -1.94
N HIS A 147 11.54 25.93 -0.86
CA HIS A 147 12.40 26.35 0.24
C HIS A 147 12.92 25.12 1.00
N ILE A 148 14.17 25.19 1.41
CA ILE A 148 14.84 24.10 2.11
C ILE A 148 15.08 24.50 3.55
N GLU A 149 14.62 23.66 4.48
CA GLU A 149 14.89 23.75 5.90
C GLU A 149 15.75 22.56 6.36
N VAL A 150 16.58 22.80 7.38
CA VAL A 150 17.37 21.76 8.03
C VAL A 150 16.90 21.60 9.48
N HIS A 151 16.53 20.41 9.86
CA HIS A 151 16.09 20.06 11.21
C HIS A 151 17.05 19.07 11.86
N MET A 152 17.50 19.42 13.07
CA MET A 152 18.28 18.52 13.93
C MET A 152 17.36 17.89 14.95
N VAL A 153 17.34 16.56 15.04
CA VAL A 153 16.47 15.81 15.94
C VAL A 153 17.17 14.63 16.57
N ASP A 154 16.77 14.27 17.79
CA ASP A 154 17.32 13.12 18.50
C ASP A 154 16.92 11.78 17.87
N PHE A 155 15.73 11.71 17.26
CA PHE A 155 15.18 10.47 16.75
C PHE A 155 14.28 10.68 15.52
N VAL A 156 14.28 9.70 14.61
CA VAL A 156 13.44 9.70 13.40
C VAL A 156 12.54 8.47 13.39
N ILE A 157 11.26 8.66 13.12
CA ILE A 157 10.29 7.58 12.90
C ILE A 157 9.80 7.63 11.46
N LEU A 158 10.07 6.57 10.69
CA LEU A 158 9.64 6.46 9.31
C LEU A 158 8.22 5.89 9.24
N CYS A 159 7.30 6.71 8.76
CA CYS A 159 5.90 6.37 8.55
C CYS A 159 5.48 6.63 7.10
N THR A 160 6.39 6.43 6.15
CA THR A 160 6.26 6.76 4.73
C THR A 160 5.21 5.93 3.98
N GLY A 161 4.69 4.88 4.62
CA GLY A 161 3.73 3.98 4.02
C GLY A 161 4.34 3.06 2.96
N ARG A 162 3.54 2.08 2.50
CA ARG A 162 3.95 1.10 1.49
C ARG A 162 3.66 1.58 0.06
N PHE A 163 2.64 2.42 -0.11
CA PHE A 163 2.20 2.95 -1.40
C PHE A 163 2.80 4.34 -1.59
N SER A 164 4.07 4.36 -1.95
CA SER A 164 4.85 5.59 -2.10
C SER A 164 4.55 6.32 -3.41
N ASN A 165 5.11 7.52 -3.56
CA ASN A 165 5.01 8.32 -4.78
C ASN A 165 5.77 7.75 -6.00
N TYR A 166 6.34 6.56 -5.91
CA TYR A 166 7.07 5.90 -6.98
C TYR A 166 6.18 4.84 -7.65
N PRO A 167 5.56 5.15 -8.80
CA PRO A 167 4.76 4.18 -9.54
C PRO A 167 5.64 3.07 -10.09
N ASN A 168 5.15 1.84 -10.04
CA ASN A 168 5.80 0.71 -10.68
C ASN A 168 5.38 0.65 -12.15
N ILE A 169 6.24 1.16 -13.03
CA ILE A 169 6.02 1.16 -14.48
C ILE A 169 6.71 -0.07 -15.08
N PRO A 170 6.02 -0.90 -15.87
CA PRO A 170 6.63 -2.03 -16.55
C PRO A 170 7.73 -1.60 -17.52
N ASN A 171 8.78 -2.41 -17.61
CA ASN A 171 9.83 -2.20 -18.59
C ASN A 171 9.42 -2.79 -19.95
N PHE A 172 9.70 -2.07 -21.02
CA PHE A 172 9.39 -2.47 -22.40
C PHE A 172 10.66 -2.54 -23.24
N PRO A 173 10.71 -3.46 -24.23
CA PRO A 173 11.72 -3.40 -25.27
C PRO A 173 11.61 -2.09 -26.07
N PRO A 174 12.70 -1.58 -26.65
CA PRO A 174 12.66 -0.39 -27.50
C PRO A 174 11.59 -0.46 -28.59
N GLY A 175 10.82 0.62 -28.75
CA GLY A 175 9.71 0.69 -29.73
C GLY A 175 8.47 -0.13 -29.40
N ARG A 176 8.40 -0.69 -28.17
CA ARG A 176 7.26 -1.45 -27.66
C ARG A 176 6.66 -0.86 -26.41
N GLY A 177 7.19 0.25 -25.92
CA GLY A 177 6.72 0.98 -24.75
C GLY A 177 5.66 2.03 -25.08
N PRO A 178 5.28 2.83 -24.09
CA PRO A 178 4.31 3.93 -24.24
C PRO A 178 4.63 4.91 -25.37
N GLU A 179 5.90 5.05 -25.76
CA GLU A 179 6.36 5.91 -26.84
C GLU A 179 5.84 5.47 -28.23
N ALA A 180 5.40 4.21 -28.38
CA ALA A 180 4.84 3.69 -29.62
C ALA A 180 3.32 3.89 -29.74
N PHE A 181 2.69 4.49 -28.74
CA PHE A 181 1.24 4.63 -28.63
C PHE A 181 0.80 6.09 -28.82
N ASP A 182 -0.16 6.31 -29.73
CA ASP A 182 -0.69 7.64 -30.01
C ASP A 182 -1.71 8.12 -28.95
N GLY A 183 -2.20 7.22 -28.08
CA GLY A 183 -3.13 7.53 -27.02
C GLY A 183 -2.44 7.97 -25.73
N LYS A 184 -3.22 8.01 -24.65
CA LYS A 184 -2.74 8.46 -23.34
C LYS A 184 -2.36 7.29 -22.44
N VAL A 185 -1.18 7.33 -21.84
CA VAL A 185 -0.73 6.37 -20.82
C VAL A 185 -0.55 7.11 -19.49
N ILE A 186 -1.17 6.58 -18.42
CA ILE A 186 -1.06 7.12 -17.06
C ILE A 186 -0.95 6.00 -16.04
N HIS A 187 -0.46 6.33 -14.84
CA HIS A 187 -0.52 5.42 -13.71
C HIS A 187 -1.78 5.65 -12.87
N SER A 188 -2.25 4.62 -12.15
CA SER A 188 -3.40 4.70 -11.24
C SER A 188 -3.24 5.80 -10.17
N MET A 189 -2.01 6.12 -9.79
CA MET A 189 -1.70 7.23 -8.90
C MET A 189 -2.14 8.58 -9.48
N ASP A 190 -1.79 8.82 -10.75
CA ASP A 190 -2.13 10.09 -11.42
C ASP A 190 -3.63 10.17 -11.68
N TYR A 191 -4.24 9.01 -12.03
CA TYR A 191 -5.68 8.88 -12.16
C TYR A 191 -6.41 9.28 -10.86
N SER A 192 -5.95 8.78 -9.72
CA SER A 192 -6.55 9.11 -8.40
C SER A 192 -6.37 10.58 -8.03
N LYS A 193 -5.19 11.15 -8.29
CA LYS A 193 -4.87 12.55 -7.95
C LYS A 193 -5.65 13.60 -8.73
N MET A 194 -6.17 13.26 -9.93
CA MET A 194 -6.90 14.26 -10.71
C MET A 194 -8.32 14.54 -10.20
N GLY A 195 -8.79 13.78 -9.22
CA GLY A 195 -10.14 13.90 -8.65
C GLY A 195 -11.22 13.22 -9.49
N SER A 196 -12.33 12.85 -8.83
CA SER A 196 -13.36 11.98 -9.40
C SER A 196 -13.98 12.50 -10.70
N GLU A 197 -14.36 13.77 -10.75
CA GLU A 197 -15.04 14.32 -11.94
C GLU A 197 -14.13 14.37 -13.16
N LYS A 198 -12.88 14.84 -13.00
CA LYS A 198 -11.91 14.88 -14.11
C LYS A 198 -11.51 13.47 -14.57
N ALA A 199 -11.42 12.54 -13.63
CA ALA A 199 -11.13 11.13 -13.94
C ALA A 199 -12.26 10.51 -14.78
N LYS A 200 -13.52 10.71 -14.40
CA LYS A 200 -14.69 10.24 -15.15
C LYS A 200 -14.78 10.88 -16.54
N GLU A 201 -14.55 12.19 -16.63
CA GLU A 201 -14.55 12.90 -17.91
C GLU A 201 -13.45 12.38 -18.85
N MET A 202 -12.27 12.09 -18.31
CA MET A 202 -11.16 11.56 -19.10
C MET A 202 -11.47 10.21 -19.74
N ILE A 203 -12.15 9.31 -19.02
CA ILE A 203 -12.46 7.96 -19.52
C ILE A 203 -13.76 7.89 -20.33
N LYS A 204 -14.62 8.92 -20.24
CA LYS A 204 -15.92 8.96 -20.91
C LYS A 204 -15.77 8.81 -22.42
N ASP A 205 -16.56 7.92 -23.00
CA ASP A 205 -16.61 7.58 -24.44
C ASP A 205 -15.25 7.09 -25.01
N LYS A 206 -14.34 6.60 -24.14
CA LYS A 206 -13.01 6.09 -24.51
C LYS A 206 -12.92 4.59 -24.37
N CYS A 207 -12.13 3.97 -25.28
CA CYS A 207 -11.67 2.60 -25.13
C CYS A 207 -10.53 2.59 -24.11
N VAL A 208 -10.79 2.11 -22.90
CA VAL A 208 -9.82 2.10 -21.80
C VAL A 208 -9.25 0.69 -21.59
N THR A 209 -7.93 0.60 -21.55
CA THR A 209 -7.23 -0.61 -21.13
C THR A 209 -6.58 -0.38 -19.77
N VAL A 210 -6.88 -1.23 -18.80
CA VAL A 210 -6.30 -1.22 -17.46
C VAL A 210 -5.31 -2.37 -17.33
N VAL A 211 -4.07 -2.08 -16.97
CA VAL A 211 -3.03 -3.10 -16.78
C VAL A 211 -2.87 -3.38 -15.29
N GLY A 212 -3.14 -4.62 -14.89
CA GLY A 212 -3.07 -5.07 -13.51
C GLY A 212 -4.34 -5.77 -13.04
N TYR A 213 -4.29 -6.34 -11.83
CA TYR A 213 -5.42 -7.04 -11.20
C TYR A 213 -5.46 -6.84 -9.67
N GLY A 214 -4.76 -5.83 -9.16
CA GLY A 214 -4.86 -5.38 -7.76
C GLY A 214 -6.03 -4.40 -7.56
N ASN A 215 -6.22 -3.94 -6.33
CA ASN A 215 -7.36 -3.10 -5.95
C ASN A 215 -7.54 -1.86 -6.85
N SER A 216 -6.46 -1.10 -7.11
CA SER A 216 -6.56 0.08 -7.97
C SER A 216 -7.01 -0.26 -9.40
N ALA A 217 -6.49 -1.37 -9.96
CA ALA A 217 -6.90 -1.82 -11.29
C ALA A 217 -8.38 -2.23 -11.33
N LEU A 218 -8.84 -2.95 -10.30
CA LEU A 218 -10.22 -3.36 -10.16
C LEU A 218 -11.16 -2.17 -10.00
N ASP A 219 -10.80 -1.22 -9.14
CA ASP A 219 -11.60 0.00 -8.91
C ASP A 219 -11.74 0.81 -10.19
N ILE A 220 -10.63 1.04 -10.92
CA ILE A 220 -10.63 1.78 -12.18
C ILE A 220 -11.44 1.06 -13.26
N ALA A 221 -11.27 -0.25 -13.42
CA ALA A 221 -12.02 -1.01 -14.41
C ALA A 221 -13.54 -0.96 -14.15
N ASN A 222 -13.94 -1.02 -12.87
CA ASN A 222 -15.34 -0.89 -12.50
C ASN A 222 -15.87 0.55 -12.62
N GLU A 223 -15.04 1.57 -12.45
CA GLU A 223 -15.40 2.94 -12.76
C GLU A 223 -15.61 3.13 -14.27
N CYS A 224 -14.72 2.59 -15.10
CA CYS A 224 -14.89 2.56 -16.56
C CYS A 224 -16.20 1.87 -16.97
N ALA A 225 -16.50 0.72 -16.33
CA ALA A 225 -17.75 -0.01 -16.57
C ALA A 225 -19.00 0.84 -16.26
N LYS A 226 -18.97 1.60 -15.16
CA LYS A 226 -20.08 2.50 -14.79
C LYS A 226 -20.24 3.69 -15.74
N VAL A 227 -19.14 4.24 -16.24
CA VAL A 227 -19.15 5.42 -17.11
C VAL A 227 -19.51 5.08 -18.54
N ASN A 228 -18.97 3.99 -19.08
CA ASN A 228 -19.05 3.66 -20.52
C ASN A 228 -19.97 2.48 -20.85
N GLY A 229 -20.26 1.60 -19.88
CA GLY A 229 -21.13 0.45 -20.07
C GLY A 229 -20.67 -0.47 -21.21
N MET A 230 -21.65 -1.06 -21.92
CA MET A 230 -21.43 -1.98 -23.03
C MET A 230 -20.92 -1.32 -24.32
N GLU A 231 -21.09 0.01 -24.46
CA GLU A 231 -20.70 0.70 -25.69
C GLU A 231 -19.18 0.77 -25.83
N LYS A 232 -18.47 0.91 -24.72
CA LYS A 232 -17.00 0.94 -24.64
C LYS A 232 -16.51 0.05 -23.51
N PRO A 233 -16.50 -1.27 -23.67
CA PRO A 233 -16.05 -2.20 -22.65
C PRO A 233 -14.63 -1.91 -22.20
N CYS A 234 -14.39 -1.99 -20.89
CA CYS A 234 -13.05 -1.84 -20.34
C CYS A 234 -12.27 -3.15 -20.49
N THR A 235 -11.08 -3.09 -21.08
CA THR A 235 -10.20 -4.26 -21.13
C THR A 235 -9.22 -4.25 -19.98
N MET A 236 -9.09 -5.38 -19.27
CA MET A 236 -8.06 -5.58 -18.25
C MET A 236 -6.98 -6.53 -18.77
N VAL A 237 -5.72 -6.08 -18.78
CA VAL A 237 -4.56 -6.95 -19.09
C VAL A 237 -3.98 -7.46 -17.75
N VAL A 238 -4.08 -8.78 -17.54
CA VAL A 238 -3.76 -9.41 -16.27
C VAL A 238 -2.57 -10.36 -16.42
N ARG A 239 -1.47 -10.06 -15.70
CA ARG A 239 -0.27 -10.89 -15.65
C ARG A 239 -0.38 -12.02 -14.63
N THR A 240 -0.83 -11.67 -13.43
CA THR A 240 -0.89 -12.59 -12.29
C THR A 240 -2.29 -12.58 -11.70
N LYS A 241 -2.88 -13.76 -11.62
CA LYS A 241 -4.18 -13.94 -10.97
C LYS A 241 -4.03 -13.75 -9.46
N GLN A 242 -4.99 -13.11 -8.83
CA GLN A 242 -5.01 -12.87 -7.39
C GLN A 242 -6.34 -13.28 -6.80
N TRP A 243 -6.36 -13.62 -5.50
CA TRP A 243 -7.60 -13.85 -4.79
C TRP A 243 -8.38 -12.54 -4.66
N ILE A 244 -9.63 -12.55 -5.13
CA ILE A 244 -10.54 -11.42 -5.01
C ILE A 244 -11.73 -11.87 -4.19
N ILE A 245 -11.96 -11.20 -3.06
CA ILE A 245 -13.01 -11.58 -2.13
C ILE A 245 -14.07 -10.46 -1.99
N PRO A 246 -15.36 -10.80 -2.01
CA PRO A 246 -16.42 -9.81 -1.83
C PRO A 246 -16.56 -9.35 -0.38
N ASN A 247 -16.21 -10.22 0.56
CA ASN A 247 -16.22 -9.98 2.00
C ASN A 247 -15.42 -11.08 2.71
N PHE A 248 -15.33 -11.03 4.04
CA PHE A 248 -14.62 -12.01 4.85
C PHE A 248 -15.50 -13.18 5.35
N TYR A 249 -16.58 -13.50 4.64
CA TYR A 249 -17.42 -14.64 4.98
C TYR A 249 -17.33 -15.73 3.91
N ALA A 250 -16.81 -16.89 4.27
CA ALA A 250 -16.81 -18.09 3.44
C ALA A 250 -17.79 -19.11 4.04
N TRP A 251 -18.78 -19.54 3.27
CA TRP A 251 -19.84 -20.44 3.73
C TRP A 251 -20.51 -19.99 5.04
N GLY A 252 -20.67 -18.68 5.23
CA GLY A 252 -21.25 -18.10 6.45
C GLY A 252 -20.30 -17.95 7.63
N ILE A 253 -19.07 -18.44 7.54
CA ILE A 253 -18.05 -18.32 8.59
C ILE A 253 -17.15 -17.10 8.31
N ASN A 254 -16.97 -16.27 9.34
CA ASN A 254 -16.09 -15.11 9.26
C ASN A 254 -14.62 -15.56 9.31
N ILE A 255 -13.95 -15.56 8.15
CA ILE A 255 -12.54 -15.96 8.03
C ILE A 255 -11.57 -14.93 8.59
N SER A 256 -11.99 -13.67 8.82
CA SER A 256 -11.12 -12.67 9.43
C SER A 256 -10.64 -13.09 10.82
N ASN A 257 -11.43 -13.90 11.54
CA ASN A 257 -11.04 -14.44 12.83
C ASN A 257 -9.83 -15.39 12.76
N PHE A 258 -9.56 -15.99 11.61
CA PHE A 258 -8.42 -16.87 11.41
C PHE A 258 -7.18 -16.14 10.88
N TYR A 259 -7.35 -15.04 10.14
CA TYR A 259 -6.26 -14.38 9.44
C TYR A 259 -5.91 -12.98 9.97
N LEU A 260 -6.87 -12.29 10.61
CA LEU A 260 -6.68 -10.90 11.07
C LEU A 260 -6.68 -10.78 12.61
N THR A 261 -6.47 -11.86 13.33
CA THR A 261 -6.36 -11.90 14.79
C THR A 261 -5.02 -12.51 15.19
N ARG A 262 -4.67 -12.44 16.47
CA ARG A 262 -3.46 -13.09 17.00
C ARG A 262 -3.42 -14.61 16.79
N PHE A 263 -4.55 -15.24 16.54
CA PHE A 263 -4.59 -16.65 16.15
C PHE A 263 -3.79 -16.90 14.85
N ALA A 264 -3.79 -15.95 13.91
CA ALA A 264 -3.00 -16.07 12.69
C ALA A 264 -1.50 -16.22 12.97
N GLU A 265 -0.98 -15.60 14.02
CA GLU A 265 0.44 -15.70 14.40
C GLU A 265 0.85 -17.14 14.70
N LEU A 266 -0.07 -17.95 15.24
CA LEU A 266 0.16 -19.38 15.49
C LEU A 266 0.21 -20.22 14.20
N LEU A 267 -0.36 -19.71 13.13
CA LEU A 267 -0.41 -20.41 11.84
C LEU A 267 0.77 -20.04 10.93
N ILE A 268 1.52 -18.98 11.24
CA ILE A 268 2.65 -18.51 10.44
C ILE A 268 3.93 -19.14 10.99
N HIS A 269 4.62 -19.87 10.11
CA HIS A 269 5.93 -20.41 10.45
C HIS A 269 6.98 -19.29 10.47
N LYS A 270 7.61 -19.09 11.63
CA LYS A 270 8.72 -18.14 11.82
C LYS A 270 10.03 -18.91 11.95
N PRO A 271 10.98 -18.76 11.03
CA PRO A 271 12.27 -19.43 11.12
C PRO A 271 13.03 -19.01 12.39
N GLY A 272 13.59 -19.98 13.10
CA GLY A 272 14.48 -19.71 14.26
C GLY A 272 13.78 -19.52 15.61
N GLU A 273 12.45 -19.61 15.70
CA GLU A 273 11.71 -19.40 16.96
C GLU A 273 11.48 -20.68 17.80
N GLY A 274 12.44 -21.60 17.91
CA GLY A 274 12.40 -22.72 18.85
C GLY A 274 11.04 -23.45 18.93
N PHE A 275 10.40 -23.46 20.12
CA PHE A 275 9.12 -24.15 20.36
C PHE A 275 7.97 -23.64 19.48
N LEU A 276 7.90 -22.35 19.20
CA LEU A 276 6.84 -21.76 18.34
C LEU A 276 6.95 -22.25 16.90
N SER A 277 8.16 -22.49 16.40
CA SER A 277 8.38 -23.07 15.07
C SER A 277 7.86 -24.52 15.00
N ILE A 278 8.10 -25.31 16.05
CA ILE A 278 7.58 -26.68 16.15
C ILE A 278 6.06 -26.66 16.17
N LEU A 279 5.46 -25.78 16.99
CA LEU A 279 4.01 -25.64 17.07
C LEU A 279 3.39 -25.25 15.72
N ALA A 280 3.97 -24.29 15.02
CA ALA A 280 3.50 -23.87 13.69
C ALA A 280 3.60 -25.03 12.68
N THR A 281 4.63 -25.87 12.76
CA THR A 281 4.79 -27.07 11.93
C THR A 281 3.67 -28.08 12.23
N VAL A 282 3.39 -28.36 13.50
CA VAL A 282 2.30 -29.25 13.92
C VAL A 282 0.93 -28.74 13.49
N LEU A 283 0.73 -27.42 13.47
CA LEU A 283 -0.51 -26.77 13.05
C LEU A 283 -0.65 -26.61 11.51
N THR A 284 0.34 -27.06 10.74
CA THR A 284 0.29 -26.97 9.27
C THR A 284 -0.96 -27.63 8.66
N PRO A 285 -1.44 -28.81 9.08
CA PRO A 285 -2.68 -29.39 8.54
C PRO A 285 -3.89 -28.50 8.79
N LEU A 286 -4.00 -27.87 9.96
CA LEU A 286 -5.08 -26.94 10.29
C LEU A 286 -5.03 -25.70 9.38
N ARG A 287 -3.85 -25.13 9.17
CA ARG A 287 -3.64 -24.02 8.25
C ARG A 287 -4.09 -24.36 6.83
N LEU A 288 -3.69 -25.52 6.33
CA LEU A 288 -4.11 -26.01 5.01
C LEU A 288 -5.62 -26.20 4.92
N MET A 289 -6.27 -26.75 5.94
CA MET A 289 -7.72 -26.90 5.98
C MET A 289 -8.44 -25.57 5.93
N ILE A 290 -8.01 -24.57 6.70
CA ILE A 290 -8.58 -23.22 6.70
C ILE A 290 -8.42 -22.58 5.31
N SER A 291 -7.23 -22.71 4.70
CA SER A 291 -6.99 -22.21 3.33
C SER A 291 -7.92 -22.88 2.31
N LYS A 292 -8.00 -24.20 2.31
CA LYS A 292 -8.87 -24.93 1.40
C LYS A 292 -10.35 -24.65 1.61
N PHE A 293 -10.77 -24.43 2.84
CA PHE A 293 -12.14 -24.01 3.15
C PHE A 293 -12.45 -22.64 2.51
N ALA A 294 -11.56 -21.65 2.65
CA ALA A 294 -11.73 -20.36 2.02
C ALA A 294 -11.70 -20.46 0.48
N GLU A 295 -10.74 -21.21 -0.08
CA GLU A 295 -10.60 -21.46 -1.51
C GLU A 295 -11.87 -22.09 -2.11
N SER A 296 -12.50 -23.03 -1.40
CA SER A 296 -13.71 -23.71 -1.88
C SER A 296 -14.86 -22.74 -2.15
N TYR A 297 -14.94 -21.65 -1.40
CA TYR A 297 -15.95 -20.61 -1.56
C TYR A 297 -15.56 -19.54 -2.58
N TYR A 298 -14.40 -18.89 -2.37
CA TYR A 298 -14.01 -17.75 -3.18
C TYR A 298 -13.63 -18.10 -4.62
N SER A 299 -13.25 -19.36 -4.88
CA SER A 299 -12.98 -19.81 -6.25
C SER A 299 -14.22 -19.94 -7.13
N ILE A 300 -15.44 -19.98 -6.54
CA ILE A 300 -16.67 -20.23 -7.32
C ILE A 300 -16.86 -19.21 -8.45
N PRO A 301 -16.93 -17.89 -8.19
CA PRO A 301 -17.06 -16.90 -9.26
C PRO A 301 -15.82 -16.83 -10.16
N MET A 302 -14.63 -17.06 -9.60
CA MET A 302 -13.37 -16.99 -10.36
C MET A 302 -13.22 -18.09 -11.40
N LYS A 303 -13.73 -19.31 -11.13
CA LYS A 303 -13.69 -20.44 -12.05
C LYS A 303 -14.40 -20.14 -13.36
N LYS A 304 -15.50 -19.39 -13.33
CA LYS A 304 -16.25 -19.01 -14.53
C LYS A 304 -15.41 -18.23 -15.55
N HIS A 305 -14.42 -17.46 -15.05
CA HIS A 305 -13.58 -16.60 -15.86
C HIS A 305 -12.12 -17.11 -15.99
N ASP A 306 -11.86 -18.34 -15.51
CA ASP A 306 -10.49 -18.92 -15.43
C ASP A 306 -9.51 -17.98 -14.71
N MET A 307 -9.93 -17.41 -13.58
CA MET A 307 -9.16 -16.44 -12.79
C MET A 307 -8.77 -16.96 -11.41
N VAL A 308 -8.89 -18.26 -11.15
CA VAL A 308 -8.41 -18.85 -9.88
C VAL A 308 -6.89 -18.74 -9.84
N PRO A 309 -6.32 -18.17 -8.76
CA PRO A 309 -4.87 -18.06 -8.60
C PRO A 309 -4.17 -19.42 -8.51
N ASP A 310 -2.90 -19.46 -8.90
CA ASP A 310 -2.07 -20.65 -8.79
C ASP A 310 -1.48 -20.84 -7.37
N HIS A 311 -1.50 -19.77 -6.54
CA HIS A 311 -1.08 -19.80 -5.13
C HIS A 311 -2.27 -20.04 -4.19
N SER A 312 -1.98 -20.56 -2.99
CA SER A 312 -3.01 -20.83 -1.98
C SER A 312 -3.65 -19.53 -1.45
N PHE A 313 -4.85 -19.64 -0.91
CA PHE A 313 -5.51 -18.51 -0.22
C PHE A 313 -4.68 -18.00 0.96
N PHE A 314 -4.02 -18.92 1.68
CA PHE A 314 -3.12 -18.58 2.77
C PHE A 314 -1.95 -17.70 2.30
N GLU A 315 -1.28 -18.08 1.21
CA GLU A 315 -0.21 -17.28 0.61
C GLU A 315 -0.72 -15.91 0.16
N GLY A 316 -1.92 -15.85 -0.39
CA GLY A 316 -2.59 -14.60 -0.76
C GLY A 316 -2.78 -13.66 0.43
N MET A 317 -3.24 -14.20 1.57
CA MET A 317 -3.44 -13.43 2.80
C MET A 317 -2.14 -12.96 3.44
N VAL A 318 -1.16 -13.86 3.60
CA VAL A 318 0.14 -13.54 4.24
C VAL A 318 0.99 -12.61 3.36
N GLY A 319 0.95 -12.81 2.05
CA GLY A 319 1.67 -11.97 1.10
C GLY A 319 1.02 -10.60 0.82
N CYS A 320 -0.13 -10.31 1.44
CA CYS A 320 -0.92 -9.10 1.16
C CYS A 320 -1.21 -8.91 -0.34
N ILE A 321 -1.40 -10.02 -1.07
CA ILE A 321 -1.74 -10.07 -2.50
C ILE A 321 -3.20 -10.50 -2.72
N LEU A 322 -4.05 -10.14 -1.79
CA LEU A 322 -5.49 -10.35 -1.84
C LEU A 322 -6.18 -9.02 -2.09
N SER A 323 -7.20 -9.02 -2.93
CA SER A 323 -7.98 -7.84 -3.28
C SER A 323 -9.44 -8.00 -2.84
N THR A 324 -10.10 -6.89 -2.53
CA THR A 324 -11.55 -6.88 -2.35
C THR A 324 -12.26 -6.65 -3.67
N THR A 325 -13.34 -7.37 -3.89
CA THR A 325 -14.14 -7.25 -5.12
C THR A 325 -14.95 -5.95 -5.08
N PRO A 326 -14.80 -5.04 -6.05
CA PRO A 326 -15.75 -3.95 -6.22
C PRO A 326 -17.16 -4.49 -6.44
N LYS A 327 -18.16 -3.69 -6.04
CA LYS A 327 -19.55 -4.03 -6.28
C LYS A 327 -19.78 -4.23 -7.80
N ASP A 328 -20.54 -5.24 -8.15
CA ASP A 328 -20.93 -5.58 -9.53
C ASP A 328 -19.78 -6.06 -10.45
N HIS A 329 -18.55 -6.26 -9.93
CA HIS A 329 -17.41 -6.67 -10.75
C HIS A 329 -17.67 -7.95 -11.56
N TYR A 330 -18.17 -9.00 -10.89
CA TYR A 330 -18.46 -10.27 -11.57
C TYR A 330 -19.63 -10.16 -12.55
N ASN A 331 -20.64 -9.32 -12.26
CA ASN A 331 -21.72 -9.05 -13.19
C ASN A 331 -21.18 -8.33 -14.45
N ASN A 332 -20.31 -7.33 -14.26
CA ASN A 332 -19.69 -6.62 -15.37
C ASN A 332 -18.81 -7.55 -16.25
N LEU A 333 -18.20 -8.58 -15.65
CA LEU A 333 -17.46 -9.61 -16.40
C LEU A 333 -18.42 -10.54 -17.17
N GLU A 334 -19.54 -10.98 -16.55
CA GLU A 334 -20.53 -11.87 -17.17
C GLU A 334 -21.25 -11.16 -18.34
N GLU A 335 -21.53 -9.87 -18.18
CA GLU A 335 -22.16 -9.03 -19.22
C GLU A 335 -21.17 -8.57 -20.32
N GLY A 336 -19.85 -8.78 -20.12
CA GLY A 336 -18.84 -8.36 -21.09
C GLY A 336 -18.52 -6.86 -21.08
N ILE A 337 -18.97 -6.13 -20.06
CA ILE A 337 -18.64 -4.71 -19.85
C ILE A 337 -17.16 -4.57 -19.42
N ILE A 338 -16.66 -5.56 -18.69
CA ILE A 338 -15.23 -5.74 -18.41
C ILE A 338 -14.74 -7.00 -19.12
N VAL A 339 -13.65 -6.89 -19.86
CA VAL A 339 -13.04 -8.01 -20.60
C VAL A 339 -11.65 -8.27 -20.06
N ILE A 340 -11.37 -9.49 -19.61
CA ILE A 340 -10.04 -9.87 -19.12
C ILE A 340 -9.21 -10.49 -20.24
N ARG A 341 -7.98 -10.00 -20.42
CA ARG A 341 -6.92 -10.56 -21.27
C ARG A 341 -5.76 -11.00 -20.39
N LYS A 342 -5.48 -12.30 -20.39
CA LYS A 342 -4.39 -12.86 -19.57
C LYS A 342 -3.12 -12.90 -20.38
N SER A 343 -2.08 -12.21 -19.93
CA SER A 343 -0.78 -12.25 -20.56
C SER A 343 0.35 -11.94 -19.57
N LYS A 344 1.47 -12.63 -19.74
CA LYS A 344 2.69 -12.35 -18.98
C LYS A 344 3.39 -11.10 -19.48
N THR A 345 3.31 -10.82 -20.78
CA THR A 345 3.93 -9.67 -21.43
C THR A 345 2.93 -9.00 -22.38
N PHE A 346 3.14 -7.72 -22.60
CA PHE A 346 2.39 -6.93 -23.56
C PHE A 346 3.29 -5.82 -24.10
N GLY A 347 2.89 -5.20 -25.19
CA GLY A 347 3.58 -4.04 -25.75
C GLY A 347 2.58 -3.06 -26.33
N PHE A 348 3.09 -1.94 -26.78
CA PHE A 348 2.29 -0.89 -27.42
C PHE A 348 2.46 -0.88 -28.94
N CYS A 349 1.45 -0.39 -29.63
CA CYS A 349 1.49 0.09 -31.00
C CYS A 349 0.65 1.36 -31.10
N LYS A 350 0.62 2.01 -32.25
CA LYS A 350 -0.09 3.28 -32.46
C LYS A 350 -1.54 3.26 -31.96
N GLU A 351 -2.26 2.19 -32.17
CA GLU A 351 -3.71 2.10 -31.96
C GLU A 351 -4.10 1.44 -30.62
N GLY A 352 -3.13 0.98 -29.82
CA GLY A 352 -3.44 0.29 -28.56
C GLY A 352 -2.38 -0.65 -28.06
N VAL A 353 -2.83 -1.75 -27.44
CA VAL A 353 -2.00 -2.72 -26.74
C VAL A 353 -1.96 -4.05 -27.49
N LEU A 354 -0.76 -4.57 -27.70
CA LEU A 354 -0.50 -5.88 -28.24
C LEU A 354 -0.28 -6.87 -27.10
N VAL A 355 -1.19 -7.78 -26.91
CA VAL A 355 -1.13 -8.81 -25.87
C VAL A 355 -0.41 -10.05 -26.44
N GLU A 356 0.60 -10.57 -25.74
CA GLU A 356 1.35 -11.73 -26.19
C GLU A 356 0.45 -12.97 -26.29
N GLY A 357 0.59 -13.70 -27.40
CA GLY A 357 -0.22 -14.89 -27.67
C GLY A 357 -1.59 -14.60 -28.31
N GLU A 358 -1.96 -13.33 -28.46
CA GLU A 358 -3.16 -12.92 -29.17
C GLU A 358 -2.81 -12.33 -30.55
N SER A 359 -3.54 -12.74 -31.57
CA SER A 359 -3.43 -12.15 -32.91
C SER A 359 -4.18 -10.82 -33.04
N THR A 360 -4.94 -10.45 -32.03
CA THR A 360 -5.85 -9.31 -32.08
C THR A 360 -5.33 -8.15 -31.22
N LEU A 361 -5.22 -7.00 -31.86
CA LEU A 361 -4.93 -5.73 -31.22
C LEU A 361 -6.08 -5.33 -30.24
N VAL A 362 -5.74 -4.99 -29.01
CA VAL A 362 -6.63 -4.32 -28.08
C VAL A 362 -6.61 -2.83 -28.37
N LYS A 363 -7.60 -2.36 -29.14
CA LYS A 363 -7.74 -0.93 -29.42
C LYS A 363 -7.95 -0.16 -28.13
N SER A 364 -7.19 0.91 -27.95
CA SER A 364 -7.22 1.72 -26.73
C SER A 364 -7.04 3.18 -27.08
N ASP A 365 -7.78 4.05 -26.41
CA ASP A 365 -7.56 5.49 -26.39
C ASP A 365 -6.72 5.88 -25.17
N ILE A 366 -6.88 5.11 -24.09
CA ILE A 366 -6.21 5.34 -22.81
C ILE A 366 -5.73 3.99 -22.25
N VAL A 367 -4.50 3.97 -21.73
CA VAL A 367 -3.95 2.85 -20.97
C VAL A 367 -3.63 3.32 -19.55
N ILE A 368 -4.17 2.63 -18.54
CA ILE A 368 -3.98 2.98 -17.13
C ILE A 368 -3.23 1.85 -16.43
N PHE A 369 -2.04 2.16 -15.91
CA PHE A 369 -1.23 1.21 -15.15
C PHE A 369 -1.72 1.11 -13.70
N GLY A 370 -2.43 0.04 -13.37
CA GLY A 370 -2.74 -0.40 -12.01
C GLY A 370 -1.70 -1.39 -11.48
N THR A 371 -0.41 -1.09 -11.70
CA THR A 371 0.71 -2.02 -11.52
C THR A 371 1.41 -1.90 -10.16
N GLY A 372 0.86 -1.06 -9.27
CA GLY A 372 1.37 -0.87 -7.90
C GLY A 372 2.51 0.13 -7.81
N PHE A 373 3.26 0.07 -6.71
CA PHE A 373 4.25 1.07 -6.32
C PHE A 373 5.57 0.42 -5.95
N ASN A 374 6.67 1.17 -6.11
CA ASN A 374 8.00 0.82 -5.66
C ASN A 374 8.31 1.57 -4.35
N GLY A 375 7.84 1.04 -3.23
CA GLY A 375 7.98 1.67 -1.90
C GLY A 375 9.42 1.81 -1.42
N ASP A 376 10.28 0.89 -1.83
CA ASP A 376 11.67 0.84 -1.38
C ASP A 376 12.50 2.00 -1.93
N GLN A 377 12.15 2.54 -3.11
CA GLN A 377 12.89 3.63 -3.73
C GLN A 377 12.81 4.91 -2.89
N ASN A 378 11.64 5.20 -2.32
CA ASN A 378 11.47 6.38 -1.48
C ASN A 378 12.42 6.37 -0.26
N ILE A 379 12.61 5.19 0.34
CA ILE A 379 13.50 5.03 1.49
C ILE A 379 14.97 5.18 1.06
N LYS A 380 15.34 4.57 -0.08
CA LYS A 380 16.71 4.69 -0.62
C LYS A 380 17.09 6.14 -0.90
N ASP A 381 16.18 6.89 -1.49
CA ASP A 381 16.47 8.28 -1.89
C ASP A 381 16.58 9.21 -0.67
N MET A 382 15.96 8.89 0.47
CA MET A 382 16.03 9.72 1.67
C MET A 382 17.32 9.58 2.47
N PHE A 383 17.93 8.38 2.51
CA PHE A 383 19.14 8.18 3.31
C PHE A 383 20.41 8.52 2.55
N MET A 384 21.27 9.35 3.16
CA MET A 384 22.60 9.66 2.60
C MET A 384 23.55 8.46 2.71
N SER A 385 23.51 7.72 3.81
CA SER A 385 24.36 6.54 4.04
C SER A 385 23.79 5.30 3.35
N LYS A 386 24.63 4.62 2.58
CA LYS A 386 24.33 3.31 1.96
C LYS A 386 24.08 2.19 2.99
N TYR A 387 24.65 2.32 4.17
CA TYR A 387 24.44 1.37 5.26
C TYR A 387 22.95 1.29 5.65
N PHE A 388 22.31 2.45 5.86
CA PHE A 388 20.88 2.48 6.18
C PHE A 388 20.00 1.99 5.02
N HIS A 389 20.41 2.19 3.76
CA HIS A 389 19.73 1.56 2.61
C HIS A 389 19.67 0.05 2.76
N THR A 390 20.81 -0.57 3.09
CA THR A 390 20.93 -2.03 3.18
C THR A 390 20.12 -2.60 4.34
N ILE A 391 20.14 -1.94 5.51
CA ILE A 391 19.42 -2.42 6.70
C ILE A 391 17.92 -2.26 6.57
N ILE A 392 17.46 -1.10 6.09
CA ILE A 392 16.02 -0.76 6.10
C ILE A 392 15.27 -1.41 4.94
N VAL A 393 15.87 -1.40 3.75
CA VAL A 393 15.26 -2.00 2.56
C VAL A 393 15.50 -3.51 2.53
N GLY A 394 16.62 -3.96 3.10
CA GLY A 394 17.04 -5.35 3.06
C GLY A 394 17.45 -5.80 1.65
N SER A 395 17.63 -7.10 1.50
CA SER A 395 17.85 -7.77 0.22
C SER A 395 16.99 -9.04 0.16
N THR A 396 16.95 -9.70 -0.98
CA THR A 396 16.27 -11.01 -1.11
C THR A 396 16.84 -12.08 -0.18
N SER A 397 18.05 -11.88 0.35
CA SER A 397 18.77 -12.80 1.24
C SER A 397 18.88 -12.29 2.68
N THR A 398 18.45 -11.06 2.99
CA THR A 398 18.52 -10.49 4.33
C THR A 398 17.14 -10.18 4.86
N THR A 399 16.91 -10.50 6.13
CA THR A 399 15.67 -10.16 6.84
C THR A 399 15.94 -8.91 7.66
N ALA A 400 15.15 -7.85 7.45
CA ALA A 400 15.20 -6.71 8.36
C ALA A 400 14.64 -7.12 9.71
N GLN A 401 15.44 -6.93 10.77
CA GLN A 401 14.97 -7.19 12.13
C GLN A 401 14.12 -6.00 12.59
N LEU A 402 12.80 -6.19 12.63
CA LEU A 402 11.88 -5.17 13.07
C LEU A 402 11.34 -5.51 14.46
N TYR A 403 11.20 -4.51 15.30
CA TYR A 403 10.56 -4.68 16.60
C TYR A 403 9.12 -5.18 16.39
N ARG A 404 8.81 -6.34 16.97
CA ARG A 404 7.52 -7.05 16.86
C ARG A 404 7.11 -7.43 15.44
N SER A 405 8.05 -7.60 14.53
CA SER A 405 7.79 -8.03 13.14
C SER A 405 6.74 -7.18 12.42
N SER A 406 6.66 -5.90 12.75
CA SER A 406 5.69 -4.98 12.16
C SER A 406 6.13 -4.59 10.76
N LEU A 407 5.94 -5.49 9.81
CA LEU A 407 5.84 -5.18 8.39
C LEU A 407 4.35 -5.12 8.07
N TYR A 408 3.82 -3.94 7.94
CA TYR A 408 2.49 -3.69 7.37
C TYR A 408 2.58 -2.68 6.25
#